data_ed244fad32dbb7302384772a00435392
#
_entry.id   ed244fad32dbb7302384772a00435392
#
_cell.length_a   1.000
_cell.length_b   1.000
_cell.length_c   1.000
_cell.angle_alpha   90.00
_cell.angle_beta   90.00
_cell.angle_gamma   90.00
#
_symmetry.space_group_name_H-M   'P 1'
#
loop_
_entity.id
_entity.type
_entity.pdbx_description
1 polymer ?
#
loop_
_entity_poly.entity_id
_entity_poly.type
_entity_poly.pdbx_seq_one_letter_code
_entity_poly.pdbx_strand_id
1 'polypeptide(L)'
;IQWVIFIILCILVVSSIAWFILGRVKPSKLATELQIRTRSWWVMCACFIITTLVHPMVTVLGLMYLSYALLREMYPLLKLDARERNVVLVCYATVPVQYGLAYFGMSTLFLAFIPVFMFVFIPFLLVVRGETKGIVRSISLMPYSLIAWVYGMSHLALLFQLPESPGFTAGPQGLLLYLIFLVGMNDVLQFAWGKTLGRRPVLPTVSPNKTWEGLIGGVLSITLIAVAMRFLTPLNIWQAAVTGFVTAVAGFM
;
A
#
# COMPACT_ATOMS: atom_id res chain seq x y z
N ILE A 1 17.63 11.17 -2.66
CA ILE A 1 17.22 9.77 -2.45
C ILE A 1 18.24 9.01 -1.61
N GLN A 2 19.54 8.99 -1.98
CA GLN A 2 20.59 8.23 -1.28
C GLN A 2 20.66 8.52 0.22
N TRP A 3 20.63 9.79 0.62
CA TRP A 3 20.63 10.19 2.03
C TRP A 3 19.41 9.67 2.79
N VAL A 4 18.24 9.67 2.15
CA VAL A 4 17.01 9.16 2.79
C VAL A 4 17.09 7.64 2.96
N ILE A 5 17.54 6.92 1.95
CA ILE A 5 17.79 5.47 2.05
C ILE A 5 18.79 5.17 3.17
N PHE A 6 19.87 5.93 3.25
CA PHE A 6 20.87 5.78 4.32
C PHE A 6 20.26 5.98 5.72
N ILE A 7 19.44 7.03 5.90
CA ILE A 7 18.73 7.28 7.17
C ILE A 7 17.80 6.12 7.51
N ILE A 8 17.03 5.63 6.53
CA ILE A 8 16.12 4.48 6.73
C ILE A 8 16.92 3.24 7.16
N LEU A 9 18.03 2.96 6.50
CA LEU A 9 18.90 1.82 6.87
C LEU A 9 19.47 1.98 8.28
N CYS A 10 19.90 3.18 8.67
CA CYS A 10 20.34 3.45 10.04
C CYS A 10 19.23 3.19 11.07
N ILE A 11 18.01 3.66 10.80
CA ILE A 11 16.86 3.40 11.67
C ILE A 11 16.57 1.89 11.79
N LEU A 12 16.67 1.15 10.69
CA LEU A 12 16.46 -0.30 10.69
C LEU A 12 17.54 -1.04 11.47
N VAL A 13 18.79 -0.63 11.36
CA VAL A 13 19.90 -1.20 12.14
C VAL A 13 19.69 -0.94 13.63
N VAL A 14 19.38 0.30 14.01
CA VAL A 14 19.06 0.66 15.42
C VAL A 14 17.86 -0.12 15.94
N SER A 15 16.79 -0.25 15.16
CA SER A 15 15.62 -1.05 15.52
C SER A 15 15.98 -2.53 15.68
N SER A 16 16.85 -3.06 14.82
CA SER A 16 17.33 -4.45 14.90
C SER A 16 18.15 -4.72 16.16
N ILE A 17 19.01 -3.79 16.52
CA ILE A 17 19.79 -3.87 17.78
C ILE A 17 18.84 -3.78 18.98
N ALA A 18 17.88 -2.85 18.95
CA ALA A 18 16.93 -2.65 20.04
C ALA A 18 16.10 -3.91 20.33
N TRP A 19 15.48 -4.54 19.31
CA TRP A 19 14.70 -5.77 19.54
C TRP A 19 15.57 -6.95 19.96
N PHE A 20 16.82 -7.03 19.48
CA PHE A 20 17.75 -8.08 19.86
C PHE A 20 18.13 -7.99 21.34
N ILE A 21 18.44 -6.78 21.82
CA ILE A 21 18.73 -6.52 23.23
C ILE A 21 17.51 -6.78 24.11
N LEU A 22 16.33 -6.21 23.72
CA LEU A 22 15.08 -6.40 24.46
C LEU A 22 14.68 -7.88 24.55
N GLY A 23 14.85 -8.63 23.45
CA GLY A 23 14.54 -10.05 23.41
C GLY A 23 15.42 -10.89 24.34
N ARG A 24 16.67 -10.46 24.59
CA ARG A 24 17.59 -11.16 25.52
C ARG A 24 17.38 -10.75 26.98
N VAL A 25 17.14 -9.47 27.23
CA VAL A 25 17.04 -8.92 28.60
C VAL A 25 15.64 -9.13 29.19
N LYS A 26 14.60 -8.95 28.40
CA LYS A 26 13.21 -9.09 28.84
C LYS A 26 12.35 -9.62 27.70
N PRO A 27 12.27 -10.95 27.51
CA PRO A 27 11.41 -11.54 26.49
C PRO A 27 9.95 -11.11 26.74
N SER A 28 9.38 -10.38 25.79
CA SER A 28 8.05 -9.80 25.91
C SER A 28 7.34 -9.82 24.56
N LYS A 29 6.00 -9.76 24.58
CA LYS A 29 5.19 -9.63 23.36
C LYS A 29 5.63 -8.43 22.51
N LEU A 30 6.06 -7.33 23.16
CA LEU A 30 6.57 -6.15 22.48
C LEU A 30 7.84 -6.44 21.67
N ALA A 31 8.80 -7.19 22.24
CA ALA A 31 10.02 -7.55 21.52
C ALA A 31 9.73 -8.40 20.27
N THR A 32 8.78 -9.33 20.36
CA THR A 32 8.34 -10.14 19.22
C THR A 32 7.65 -9.29 18.14
N GLU A 33 6.77 -8.37 18.53
CA GLU A 33 6.12 -7.45 17.59
C GLU A 33 7.14 -6.56 16.87
N LEU A 34 8.11 -5.99 17.61
CA LEU A 34 9.19 -5.19 17.02
C LEU A 34 10.03 -6.01 16.05
N GLN A 35 10.35 -7.26 16.39
CA GLN A 35 11.09 -8.16 15.51
C GLN A 35 10.37 -8.40 14.18
N ILE A 36 9.07 -8.73 14.23
CA ILE A 36 8.27 -8.99 13.03
C ILE A 36 8.22 -7.75 12.15
N ARG A 37 7.92 -6.58 12.73
CA ARG A 37 7.85 -5.31 12.00
C ARG A 37 9.19 -4.94 11.37
N THR A 38 10.30 -5.03 12.13
CA THR A 38 11.64 -4.72 11.61
C THR A 38 12.03 -5.65 10.46
N ARG A 39 11.71 -6.95 10.53
CA ARG A 39 11.94 -7.90 9.43
C ARG A 39 11.16 -7.52 8.17
N SER A 40 9.86 -7.19 8.30
CA SER A 40 9.05 -6.74 7.17
C SER A 40 9.61 -5.48 6.53
N TRP A 41 10.10 -4.53 7.33
CA TRP A 41 10.74 -3.32 6.84
C TRP A 41 12.05 -3.60 6.08
N TRP A 42 12.87 -4.55 6.55
CA TRP A 42 14.07 -4.96 5.82
C TRP A 42 13.73 -5.50 4.42
N VAL A 43 12.69 -6.35 4.33
CA VAL A 43 12.23 -6.90 3.04
C VAL A 43 11.72 -5.77 2.14
N MET A 44 10.88 -4.86 2.65
CA MET A 44 10.38 -3.72 1.87
C MET A 44 11.50 -2.82 1.35
N CYS A 45 12.48 -2.49 2.22
CA CYS A 45 13.64 -1.68 1.82
C CYS A 45 14.50 -2.39 0.78
N ALA A 46 14.77 -3.68 0.95
CA ALA A 46 15.54 -4.46 -0.02
C ALA A 46 14.83 -4.48 -1.39
N CYS A 47 13.52 -4.77 -1.42
CA CYS A 47 12.73 -4.73 -2.64
C CYS A 47 12.77 -3.34 -3.29
N PHE A 48 12.59 -2.27 -2.51
CA PHE A 48 12.63 -0.90 -3.02
C PHE A 48 14.01 -0.56 -3.61
N ILE A 49 15.10 -0.88 -2.91
CA ILE A 49 16.46 -0.60 -3.38
C ILE A 49 16.73 -1.35 -4.69
N ILE A 50 16.38 -2.64 -4.76
CA ILE A 50 16.56 -3.44 -5.97
C ILE A 50 15.79 -2.84 -7.14
N THR A 51 14.52 -2.53 -6.95
CA THR A 51 13.66 -1.96 -8.01
C THR A 51 14.14 -0.58 -8.45
N THR A 52 14.63 0.26 -7.53
CA THR A 52 15.11 1.61 -7.84
C THR A 52 16.45 1.60 -8.58
N LEU A 53 17.34 0.65 -8.26
CA LEU A 53 18.68 0.58 -8.86
C LEU A 53 18.69 -0.03 -10.26
N VAL A 54 17.72 -0.93 -10.57
CA VAL A 54 17.77 -1.69 -11.82
C VAL A 54 17.13 -0.91 -12.97
N HIS A 55 15.83 -0.71 -12.95
CA HIS A 55 15.09 -0.02 -14.02
C HIS A 55 13.64 0.23 -13.60
N PRO A 56 12.97 1.31 -14.04
CA PRO A 56 11.56 1.58 -13.76
C PRO A 56 10.62 0.40 -14.07
N MET A 57 10.89 -0.33 -15.15
CA MET A 57 10.12 -1.53 -15.52
C MET A 57 10.14 -2.60 -14.43
N VAL A 58 11.25 -2.78 -13.72
CA VAL A 58 11.35 -3.76 -12.62
C VAL A 58 10.44 -3.37 -11.48
N THR A 59 10.31 -2.08 -11.18
CA THR A 59 9.36 -1.56 -10.19
C THR A 59 7.92 -1.83 -10.62
N VAL A 60 7.57 -1.57 -11.87
CA VAL A 60 6.23 -1.85 -12.42
C VAL A 60 5.90 -3.34 -12.34
N LEU A 61 6.83 -4.22 -12.71
CA LEU A 61 6.67 -5.67 -12.60
C LEU A 61 6.54 -6.13 -11.13
N GLY A 62 7.30 -5.54 -10.22
CA GLY A 62 7.18 -5.80 -8.78
C GLY A 62 5.82 -5.42 -8.21
N LEU A 63 5.30 -4.23 -8.57
CA LEU A 63 3.97 -3.78 -8.18
C LEU A 63 2.87 -4.66 -8.81
N MET A 64 3.04 -5.06 -10.06
CA MET A 64 2.15 -6.00 -10.75
C MET A 64 2.09 -7.34 -10.03
N TYR A 65 3.25 -7.90 -9.67
CA TYR A 65 3.32 -9.14 -8.91
C TYR A 65 2.67 -9.00 -7.52
N LEU A 66 2.86 -7.87 -6.85
CA LEU A 66 2.24 -7.59 -5.55
C LEU A 66 0.71 -7.56 -5.68
N SER A 67 0.17 -6.88 -6.70
CA SER A 67 -1.28 -6.88 -6.97
C SER A 67 -1.83 -8.28 -7.24
N TYR A 68 -1.09 -9.08 -8.01
CA TYR A 68 -1.45 -10.48 -8.25
C TYR A 68 -1.45 -11.30 -6.95
N ALA A 69 -0.43 -11.14 -6.10
CA ALA A 69 -0.31 -11.85 -4.83
C ALA A 69 -1.47 -11.49 -3.88
N LEU A 70 -1.84 -10.20 -3.79
CA LEU A 70 -2.98 -9.74 -2.99
C LEU A 70 -4.30 -10.34 -3.46
N LEU A 71 -4.55 -10.39 -4.77
CA LEU A 71 -5.73 -11.07 -5.31
C LEU A 71 -5.72 -12.57 -5.00
N ARG A 72 -4.55 -13.21 -5.14
CA ARG A 72 -4.36 -14.63 -4.85
C ARG A 72 -4.68 -14.98 -3.39
N GLU A 73 -4.34 -14.11 -2.46
CA GLU A 73 -4.66 -14.29 -1.04
C GLU A 73 -6.14 -14.00 -0.74
N MET A 74 -6.73 -13.04 -1.43
CA MET A 74 -8.10 -12.61 -1.20
C MET A 74 -9.13 -13.62 -1.71
N TYR A 75 -8.97 -14.15 -2.92
CA TYR A 75 -10.01 -15.00 -3.55
C TYR A 75 -10.35 -16.28 -2.79
N PRO A 76 -9.42 -17.03 -2.17
CA PRO A 76 -9.77 -18.18 -1.31
C PRO A 76 -10.66 -17.80 -0.13
N LEU A 77 -10.51 -16.58 0.42
CA LEU A 77 -11.32 -16.08 1.52
C LEU A 77 -12.78 -15.79 1.10
N LEU A 78 -13.02 -15.58 -0.19
CA LEU A 78 -14.36 -15.34 -0.72
C LEU A 78 -15.20 -16.62 -0.82
N LYS A 79 -14.60 -17.81 -0.65
CA LYS A 79 -15.28 -19.11 -0.77
C LYS A 79 -16.11 -19.21 -2.05
N LEU A 80 -15.46 -18.92 -3.19
CA LEU A 80 -16.08 -18.88 -4.51
C LEU A 80 -16.44 -20.31 -4.99
N ASP A 81 -17.56 -20.42 -5.68
CA ASP A 81 -17.99 -21.67 -6.29
C ASP A 81 -17.10 -22.08 -7.49
N ALA A 82 -17.13 -23.38 -7.82
CA ALA A 82 -16.31 -23.91 -8.93
C ALA A 82 -16.58 -23.20 -10.27
N ARG A 83 -17.79 -22.72 -10.50
CA ARG A 83 -18.21 -22.01 -11.71
C ARG A 83 -17.62 -20.60 -11.80
N GLU A 84 -17.36 -19.97 -10.66
CA GLU A 84 -16.76 -18.63 -10.58
C GLU A 84 -15.25 -18.62 -10.87
N ARG A 85 -14.59 -19.80 -10.83
CA ARG A 85 -13.14 -19.95 -11.08
C ARG A 85 -12.69 -19.33 -12.42
N ASN A 86 -13.50 -19.44 -13.46
CA ASN A 86 -13.15 -18.87 -14.76
C ASN A 86 -13.26 -17.33 -14.75
N VAL A 87 -14.14 -16.75 -13.93
CA VAL A 87 -14.22 -15.31 -13.73
C VAL A 87 -13.01 -14.82 -12.93
N VAL A 88 -12.55 -15.60 -11.96
CA VAL A 88 -11.28 -15.32 -11.24
C VAL A 88 -10.08 -15.29 -12.20
N LEU A 89 -10.03 -16.19 -13.21
CA LEU A 89 -8.97 -16.14 -14.23
C LEU A 89 -9.01 -14.83 -15.03
N VAL A 90 -10.21 -14.33 -15.36
CA VAL A 90 -10.36 -13.02 -16.00
C VAL A 90 -9.86 -11.90 -15.10
N CYS A 91 -10.17 -11.97 -13.80
CA CYS A 91 -9.64 -11.00 -12.82
C CYS A 91 -8.10 -11.03 -12.75
N TYR A 92 -7.48 -12.19 -12.78
CA TYR A 92 -6.01 -12.28 -12.87
C TYR A 92 -5.45 -11.73 -14.19
N ALA A 93 -6.11 -11.99 -15.32
CA ALA A 93 -5.72 -11.44 -16.62
C ALA A 93 -5.85 -9.91 -16.68
N THR A 94 -6.71 -9.31 -15.88
CA THR A 94 -6.85 -7.86 -15.74
C THR A 94 -5.57 -7.20 -15.23
N VAL A 95 -4.80 -7.90 -14.37
CA VAL A 95 -3.59 -7.35 -13.75
C VAL A 95 -2.57 -6.90 -14.79
N PRO A 96 -2.04 -7.77 -15.67
CA PRO A 96 -1.04 -7.36 -16.66
C PRO A 96 -1.58 -6.31 -17.63
N VAL A 97 -2.87 -6.33 -17.97
CA VAL A 97 -3.47 -5.32 -18.85
C VAL A 97 -3.43 -3.95 -18.18
N GLN A 98 -3.88 -3.84 -16.92
CA GLN A 98 -3.90 -2.57 -16.19
C GLN A 98 -2.49 -1.98 -16.04
N TYR A 99 -1.50 -2.81 -15.69
CA TYR A 99 -0.12 -2.35 -15.58
C TYR A 99 0.53 -2.03 -16.92
N GLY A 100 0.13 -2.72 -17.99
CA GLY A 100 0.50 -2.38 -19.37
C GLY A 100 -0.02 -1.00 -19.77
N LEU A 101 -1.30 -0.72 -19.50
CA LEU A 101 -1.89 0.60 -19.75
C LEU A 101 -1.15 1.72 -19.00
N ALA A 102 -0.76 1.47 -17.75
CA ALA A 102 0.05 2.41 -16.96
C ALA A 102 1.43 2.61 -17.59
N TYR A 103 2.12 1.53 -17.96
CA TYR A 103 3.48 1.58 -18.52
C TYR A 103 3.55 2.28 -19.87
N PHE A 104 2.57 2.04 -20.75
CA PHE A 104 2.51 2.69 -22.06
C PHE A 104 1.89 4.09 -22.05
N GLY A 105 1.56 4.64 -20.89
CA GLY A 105 1.02 5.99 -20.75
C GLY A 105 -0.39 6.18 -21.31
N MET A 106 -1.17 5.10 -21.46
CA MET A 106 -2.54 5.12 -22.00
C MET A 106 -3.54 5.59 -20.91
N SER A 107 -3.35 6.81 -20.42
CA SER A 107 -4.03 7.33 -19.21
C SER A 107 -5.54 7.25 -19.26
N THR A 108 -6.18 7.56 -20.40
CA THR A 108 -7.65 7.52 -20.52
C THR A 108 -8.18 6.09 -20.36
N LEU A 109 -7.55 5.12 -21.03
CA LEU A 109 -7.93 3.71 -20.92
C LEU A 109 -7.59 3.17 -19.52
N PHE A 110 -6.45 3.55 -18.96
CA PHE A 110 -6.06 3.19 -17.60
C PHE A 110 -7.12 3.58 -16.58
N LEU A 111 -7.61 4.84 -16.64
CA LEU A 111 -8.61 5.34 -15.70
C LEU A 111 -9.98 4.67 -15.87
N ALA A 112 -10.35 4.26 -17.08
CA ALA A 112 -11.65 3.65 -17.37
C ALA A 112 -11.66 2.12 -17.28
N PHE A 113 -10.52 1.44 -17.49
CA PHE A 113 -10.46 0.00 -17.70
C PHE A 113 -11.05 -0.80 -16.53
N ILE A 114 -10.56 -0.62 -15.32
CA ILE A 114 -11.12 -1.34 -14.17
C ILE A 114 -12.44 -0.73 -13.70
N PRO A 115 -12.53 0.59 -13.37
CA PRO A 115 -13.73 1.11 -12.73
C PRO A 115 -14.96 1.20 -13.64
N VAL A 116 -14.79 1.13 -14.96
CA VAL A 116 -15.91 1.16 -15.92
C VAL A 116 -16.05 -0.20 -16.60
N PHE A 117 -15.03 -0.62 -17.36
CA PHE A 117 -15.17 -1.82 -18.19
C PHE A 117 -15.23 -3.09 -17.35
N MET A 118 -14.29 -3.31 -16.44
CA MET A 118 -14.26 -4.53 -15.65
C MET A 118 -15.35 -4.55 -14.58
N PHE A 119 -15.75 -3.37 -14.06
CA PHE A 119 -16.85 -3.24 -13.12
C PHE A 119 -18.20 -3.69 -13.69
N VAL A 120 -18.40 -3.53 -15.00
CA VAL A 120 -19.60 -4.02 -15.71
C VAL A 120 -19.39 -5.44 -16.24
N PHE A 121 -18.19 -5.74 -16.78
CA PHE A 121 -17.90 -7.00 -17.44
C PHE A 121 -17.90 -8.20 -16.48
N ILE A 122 -17.37 -8.06 -15.26
CA ILE A 122 -17.35 -9.15 -14.28
C ILE A 122 -18.77 -9.57 -13.87
N PRO A 123 -19.67 -8.67 -13.46
CA PRO A 123 -21.07 -8.99 -13.21
C PRO A 123 -21.77 -9.65 -14.40
N PHE A 124 -21.54 -9.12 -15.61
CA PHE A 124 -22.09 -9.71 -16.83
C PHE A 124 -21.67 -11.17 -17.02
N LEU A 125 -20.38 -11.49 -16.85
CA LEU A 125 -19.87 -12.86 -16.93
C LEU A 125 -20.50 -13.80 -15.88
N LEU A 126 -20.74 -13.31 -14.67
CA LEU A 126 -21.37 -14.08 -13.61
C LEU A 126 -22.84 -14.39 -13.93
N VAL A 127 -23.58 -13.39 -14.44
CA VAL A 127 -24.99 -13.55 -14.83
C VAL A 127 -25.16 -14.51 -16.00
N VAL A 128 -24.36 -14.36 -17.06
CA VAL A 128 -24.41 -15.24 -18.25
C VAL A 128 -24.15 -16.70 -17.90
N ARG A 129 -23.41 -16.98 -16.85
CA ARG A 129 -23.15 -18.35 -16.36
C ARG A 129 -24.26 -18.95 -15.53
N GLY A 130 -25.35 -18.21 -15.31
CA GLY A 130 -26.54 -18.69 -14.60
C GLY A 130 -26.34 -18.87 -13.08
N GLU A 131 -25.37 -18.17 -12.51
CA GLU A 131 -25.18 -18.17 -11.06
C GLU A 131 -26.31 -17.38 -10.39
N THR A 132 -27.08 -18.06 -9.51
CA THR A 132 -28.18 -17.43 -8.77
C THR A 132 -27.91 -17.37 -7.26
N LYS A 133 -27.20 -18.37 -6.72
CA LYS A 133 -26.89 -18.43 -5.29
C LYS A 133 -25.61 -17.65 -4.98
N GLY A 134 -25.71 -16.68 -4.08
CA GLY A 134 -24.56 -15.88 -3.65
C GLY A 134 -24.06 -14.85 -4.67
N ILE A 135 -24.73 -14.72 -5.82
CA ILE A 135 -24.31 -13.85 -6.92
C ILE A 135 -24.06 -12.39 -6.49
N VAL A 136 -24.90 -11.85 -5.60
CA VAL A 136 -24.76 -10.48 -5.09
C VAL A 136 -23.42 -10.28 -4.38
N ARG A 137 -22.97 -11.30 -3.64
CA ARG A 137 -21.67 -11.27 -2.97
C ARG A 137 -20.53 -11.23 -3.98
N SER A 138 -20.57 -12.10 -4.99
CA SER A 138 -19.52 -12.20 -6.00
C SER A 138 -19.48 -10.98 -6.92
N ILE A 139 -20.65 -10.46 -7.34
CA ILE A 139 -20.80 -9.21 -8.11
C ILE A 139 -20.21 -8.01 -7.33
N SER A 140 -20.34 -7.98 -6.02
CA SER A 140 -19.80 -6.88 -5.21
C SER A 140 -18.31 -7.04 -4.93
N LEU A 141 -17.87 -8.22 -4.51
CA LEU A 141 -16.51 -8.43 -4.00
C LEU A 141 -15.45 -8.60 -5.09
N MET A 142 -15.79 -9.20 -6.26
CA MET A 142 -14.81 -9.35 -7.33
C MET A 142 -14.41 -8.02 -7.96
N PRO A 143 -15.32 -7.15 -8.44
CA PRO A 143 -14.94 -5.83 -8.93
C PRO A 143 -14.29 -4.96 -7.85
N TYR A 144 -14.78 -5.01 -6.62
CA TYR A 144 -14.17 -4.29 -5.50
C TYR A 144 -12.71 -4.71 -5.30
N SER A 145 -12.41 -6.01 -5.38
CA SER A 145 -11.03 -6.49 -5.25
C SER A 145 -10.10 -5.96 -6.35
N LEU A 146 -10.60 -5.85 -7.58
CA LEU A 146 -9.85 -5.25 -8.68
C LEU A 146 -9.60 -3.76 -8.45
N ILE A 147 -10.60 -3.02 -7.96
CA ILE A 147 -10.46 -1.60 -7.63
C ILE A 147 -9.44 -1.41 -6.50
N ALA A 148 -9.57 -2.16 -5.41
CA ALA A 148 -8.71 -1.99 -4.24
C ALA A 148 -7.26 -2.43 -4.50
N TRP A 149 -7.05 -3.63 -5.06
CA TRP A 149 -5.73 -4.26 -5.12
C TRP A 149 -5.01 -4.11 -6.46
N VAL A 150 -5.72 -3.90 -7.54
CA VAL A 150 -5.10 -3.74 -8.86
C VAL A 150 -5.11 -2.26 -9.28
N TYR A 151 -6.28 -1.65 -9.33
CA TYR A 151 -6.42 -0.26 -9.76
C TYR A 151 -5.69 0.70 -8.81
N GLY A 152 -5.95 0.59 -7.50
CA GLY A 152 -5.27 1.41 -6.49
C GLY A 152 -3.75 1.27 -6.54
N MET A 153 -3.22 0.05 -6.56
CA MET A 153 -1.77 -0.20 -6.61
C MET A 153 -1.14 0.21 -7.94
N SER A 154 -1.85 0.06 -9.06
CA SER A 154 -1.32 0.43 -10.39
C SER A 154 -1.11 1.93 -10.58
N HIS A 155 -1.76 2.80 -9.77
CA HIS A 155 -1.47 4.24 -9.75
C HIS A 155 -0.03 4.55 -9.33
N LEU A 156 0.61 3.68 -8.53
CA LEU A 156 2.03 3.82 -8.23
C LEU A 156 2.91 3.64 -9.49
N ALA A 157 2.47 2.81 -10.44
CA ALA A 157 3.16 2.66 -11.72
C ALA A 157 2.99 3.90 -12.62
N LEU A 158 1.87 4.62 -12.52
CA LEU A 158 1.66 5.87 -13.26
C LEU A 158 2.62 6.99 -12.82
N LEU A 159 3.20 6.93 -11.62
CA LEU A 159 4.18 7.92 -11.17
C LEU A 159 5.38 8.03 -12.13
N PHE A 160 5.71 6.90 -12.81
CA PHE A 160 6.80 6.88 -13.80
C PHE A 160 6.46 7.57 -15.12
N GLN A 161 5.20 7.96 -15.33
CA GLN A 161 4.75 8.75 -16.49
C GLN A 161 4.66 10.25 -16.19
N LEU A 162 4.95 10.65 -14.95
CA LEU A 162 4.93 12.07 -14.59
C LEU A 162 6.05 12.81 -15.33
N PRO A 163 5.75 13.97 -15.93
CA PRO A 163 6.76 14.78 -16.61
C PRO A 163 7.79 15.29 -15.61
N GLU A 164 9.03 15.42 -16.10
CA GLU A 164 10.07 16.09 -15.35
C GLU A 164 9.66 17.55 -15.09
N SER A 165 9.77 17.98 -13.84
CA SER A 165 9.45 19.35 -13.44
C SER A 165 10.69 20.04 -12.92
N PRO A 166 10.92 21.34 -13.23
CA PRO A 166 12.02 22.10 -12.66
C PRO A 166 12.00 22.05 -11.13
N GLY A 167 13.11 21.67 -10.52
CA GLY A 167 13.23 21.52 -9.07
C GLY A 167 12.81 20.16 -8.50
N PHE A 168 12.26 19.25 -9.31
CA PHE A 168 11.95 17.89 -8.89
C PHE A 168 13.10 16.94 -9.20
N THR A 169 14.17 17.04 -8.41
CA THR A 169 15.43 16.28 -8.62
C THR A 169 15.34 14.80 -8.19
N ALA A 170 14.37 14.45 -7.36
CA ALA A 170 14.21 13.10 -6.85
C ALA A 170 13.47 12.16 -7.84
N GLY A 171 12.79 12.70 -8.84
CA GLY A 171 12.08 11.94 -9.86
C GLY A 171 10.95 11.02 -9.33
N PRO A 172 10.39 10.18 -10.19
CA PRO A 172 9.33 9.24 -9.81
C PRO A 172 9.71 8.29 -8.66
N GLN A 173 10.98 7.88 -8.61
CA GLN A 173 11.48 7.02 -7.54
C GLN A 173 11.46 7.72 -6.18
N GLY A 174 11.76 9.03 -6.14
CA GLY A 174 11.66 9.81 -4.91
C GLY A 174 10.23 9.91 -4.41
N LEU A 175 9.28 10.12 -5.32
CA LEU A 175 7.86 10.18 -4.97
C LEU A 175 7.33 8.82 -4.50
N LEU A 176 7.75 7.73 -5.14
CA LEU A 176 7.41 6.39 -4.70
C LEU A 176 7.97 6.10 -3.30
N LEU A 177 9.25 6.44 -3.06
CA LEU A 177 9.87 6.31 -1.74
C LEU A 177 9.11 7.10 -0.68
N TYR A 178 8.75 8.35 -1.00
CA TYR A 178 7.98 9.22 -0.12
C TYR A 178 6.66 8.56 0.30
N LEU A 179 5.86 8.07 -0.67
CA LEU A 179 4.57 7.44 -0.39
C LEU A 179 4.72 6.13 0.43
N ILE A 180 5.62 5.24 0.02
CA ILE A 180 5.85 3.97 0.74
C ILE A 180 6.34 4.24 2.17
N PHE A 181 7.24 5.21 2.33
CA PHE A 181 7.75 5.57 3.66
C PHE A 181 6.65 6.13 4.55
N LEU A 182 5.80 7.05 4.04
CA LEU A 182 4.69 7.60 4.81
C LEU A 182 3.71 6.52 5.26
N VAL A 183 3.31 5.62 4.34
CA VAL A 183 2.38 4.52 4.66
C VAL A 183 2.98 3.60 5.74
N GLY A 184 4.23 3.18 5.58
CA GLY A 184 4.87 2.31 6.55
C GLY A 184 5.10 2.97 7.90
N MET A 185 5.57 4.23 7.92
CA MET A 185 5.76 4.98 9.17
C MET A 185 4.44 5.27 9.87
N ASN A 186 3.35 5.43 9.12
CA ASN A 186 2.03 5.62 9.69
C ASN A 186 1.64 4.45 10.62
N ASP A 187 1.83 3.21 10.17
CA ASP A 187 1.55 2.03 10.99
C ASP A 187 2.42 1.98 12.25
N VAL A 188 3.71 2.30 12.12
CA VAL A 188 4.65 2.33 13.26
C VAL A 188 4.28 3.40 14.28
N LEU A 189 4.00 4.62 13.82
CA LEU A 189 3.73 5.75 14.72
C LEU A 189 2.36 5.65 15.37
N GLN A 190 1.34 5.21 14.65
CA GLN A 190 0.02 4.95 15.23
C GLN A 190 0.10 3.86 16.32
N PHE A 191 0.86 2.80 16.08
CA PHE A 191 1.10 1.76 17.06
C PHE A 191 1.87 2.32 18.29
N ALA A 192 2.93 3.09 18.05
CA ALA A 192 3.73 3.68 19.14
C ALA A 192 2.90 4.61 20.04
N TRP A 193 2.17 5.56 19.43
CA TRP A 193 1.28 6.46 20.17
C TRP A 193 0.15 5.70 20.88
N GLY A 194 -0.45 4.72 20.22
CA GLY A 194 -1.50 3.90 20.80
C GLY A 194 -1.02 3.06 22.00
N LYS A 195 0.22 2.55 21.95
CA LYS A 195 0.81 1.78 23.07
C LYS A 195 1.24 2.66 24.24
N THR A 196 1.74 3.87 23.98
CA THR A 196 2.28 4.75 25.03
C THR A 196 1.21 5.59 25.70
N LEU A 197 0.28 6.15 24.94
CA LEU A 197 -0.72 7.10 25.41
C LEU A 197 -2.17 6.63 25.23
N GLY A 198 -2.40 5.51 24.51
CA GLY A 198 -3.73 5.03 24.17
C GLY A 198 -4.56 4.66 25.40
N ARG A 199 -5.75 5.28 25.49
CA ARG A 199 -6.72 5.04 26.57
C ARG A 199 -8.11 4.72 26.04
N ARG A 200 -8.50 5.33 24.91
CA ARG A 200 -9.87 5.25 24.36
C ARG A 200 -9.85 4.52 23.02
N PRO A 201 -10.42 3.30 22.92
CA PRO A 201 -10.51 2.59 21.66
C PRO A 201 -11.45 3.33 20.69
N VAL A 202 -11.09 3.35 19.38
CA VAL A 202 -11.92 3.98 18.32
C VAL A 202 -13.04 3.03 17.90
N LEU A 203 -12.70 1.76 17.68
CA LEU A 203 -13.63 0.72 17.22
C LEU A 203 -13.50 -0.54 18.09
N PRO A 204 -14.11 -0.55 19.30
CA PRO A 204 -13.93 -1.64 20.26
C PRO A 204 -14.27 -3.03 19.74
N THR A 205 -15.29 -3.11 18.88
CA THR A 205 -15.81 -4.38 18.33
C THR A 205 -15.01 -4.91 17.14
N VAL A 206 -14.37 -4.03 16.35
CA VAL A 206 -13.66 -4.42 15.13
C VAL A 206 -12.16 -4.49 15.37
N SER A 207 -11.61 -3.49 16.05
CA SER A 207 -10.18 -3.38 16.34
C SER A 207 -9.94 -2.75 17.72
N PRO A 208 -9.93 -3.56 18.80
CA PRO A 208 -9.82 -3.06 20.18
C PRO A 208 -8.49 -2.39 20.47
N ASN A 209 -7.46 -2.64 19.67
CA ASN A 209 -6.12 -2.06 19.84
C ASN A 209 -5.94 -0.69 19.18
N LYS A 210 -6.88 -0.24 18.36
CA LYS A 210 -6.83 1.09 17.72
C LYS A 210 -7.44 2.14 18.67
N THR A 211 -6.65 3.15 19.02
CA THR A 211 -7.04 4.20 19.98
C THR A 211 -7.08 5.58 19.35
N TRP A 212 -7.88 6.51 19.91
CA TRP A 212 -7.95 7.89 19.47
C TRP A 212 -6.60 8.62 19.61
N GLU A 213 -5.87 8.33 20.68
CA GLU A 213 -4.55 8.90 20.92
C GLU A 213 -3.54 8.41 19.87
N GLY A 214 -3.65 7.13 19.47
CA GLY A 214 -2.87 6.56 18.39
C GLY A 214 -3.17 7.22 17.04
N LEU A 215 -4.45 7.45 16.73
CA LEU A 215 -4.87 8.14 15.52
C LEU A 215 -4.36 9.58 15.48
N ILE A 216 -4.64 10.38 16.51
CA ILE A 216 -4.26 11.79 16.54
C ILE A 216 -2.74 11.95 16.50
N GLY A 217 -2.02 11.19 17.34
CA GLY A 217 -0.56 11.21 17.35
C GLY A 217 0.06 10.76 16.04
N GLY A 218 -0.50 9.71 15.41
CA GLY A 218 -0.11 9.24 14.08
C GLY A 218 -0.33 10.30 13.00
N VAL A 219 -1.54 10.89 12.94
CA VAL A 219 -1.88 11.94 11.97
C VAL A 219 -0.94 13.14 12.10
N LEU A 220 -0.72 13.65 13.30
CA LEU A 220 0.19 14.78 13.51
C LEU A 220 1.62 14.44 13.10
N SER A 221 2.13 13.29 13.53
CA SER A 221 3.49 12.87 13.24
C SER A 221 3.71 12.64 11.74
N ILE A 222 2.80 11.95 11.06
CA ILE A 222 2.92 11.69 9.61
C ILE A 222 2.78 12.96 8.79
N THR A 223 1.88 13.87 9.18
CA THR A 223 1.76 15.17 8.52
C THR A 223 3.06 15.97 8.61
N LEU A 224 3.69 16.01 9.79
CA LEU A 224 4.99 16.67 9.97
C LEU A 224 6.10 16.00 9.14
N ILE A 225 6.17 14.66 9.15
CA ILE A 225 7.14 13.90 8.35
C ILE A 225 6.92 14.15 6.85
N ALA A 226 5.67 14.19 6.39
CA ALA A 226 5.33 14.48 5.00
C ALA A 226 5.85 15.86 4.57
N VAL A 227 5.64 16.87 5.40
CA VAL A 227 6.17 18.22 5.14
C VAL A 227 7.70 18.24 5.18
N ALA A 228 8.32 17.56 6.14
CA ALA A 228 9.78 17.49 6.24
C ALA A 228 10.42 16.79 5.03
N MET A 229 9.78 15.74 4.50
CA MET A 229 10.27 14.96 3.36
C MET A 229 9.82 15.50 1.99
N ARG A 230 9.14 16.64 1.94
CA ARG A 230 8.63 17.22 0.67
C ARG A 230 9.67 17.41 -0.41
N PHE A 231 10.96 17.52 -0.05
CA PHE A 231 12.08 17.64 -1.00
C PHE A 231 12.22 16.42 -1.94
N LEU A 232 11.56 15.29 -1.62
CA LEU A 232 11.46 14.11 -2.50
C LEU A 232 10.31 14.23 -3.52
N THR A 233 9.55 15.30 -3.50
CA THR A 233 8.31 15.45 -4.27
C THR A 233 8.25 16.82 -4.94
N PRO A 234 7.41 17.01 -5.97
CA PRO A 234 7.14 18.33 -6.54
C PRO A 234 6.11 19.11 -5.70
N LEU A 235 5.69 18.59 -4.55
CA LEU A 235 4.62 19.17 -3.74
C LEU A 235 5.07 20.42 -2.98
N ASN A 236 4.20 21.40 -2.87
CA ASN A 236 4.37 22.51 -1.95
C ASN A 236 4.04 22.08 -0.49
N ILE A 237 4.29 22.98 0.48
CA ILE A 237 4.08 22.67 1.92
C ILE A 237 2.66 22.21 2.21
N TRP A 238 1.66 22.89 1.65
CA TRP A 238 0.26 22.56 1.88
C TRP A 238 -0.15 21.23 1.25
N GLN A 239 0.30 20.96 0.03
CA GLN A 239 0.07 19.69 -0.65
C GLN A 239 0.72 18.53 0.10
N ALA A 240 1.96 18.71 0.58
CA ALA A 240 2.64 17.71 1.40
C ALA A 240 1.91 17.47 2.72
N ALA A 241 1.44 18.51 3.39
CA ALA A 241 0.66 18.39 4.63
C ALA A 241 -0.67 17.64 4.38
N VAL A 242 -1.40 17.98 3.32
CA VAL A 242 -2.64 17.28 2.94
C VAL A 242 -2.34 15.81 2.60
N THR A 243 -1.27 15.53 1.86
CA THR A 243 -0.87 14.14 1.55
C THR A 243 -0.57 13.34 2.81
N GLY A 244 0.18 13.92 3.75
CA GLY A 244 0.46 13.28 5.04
C GLY A 244 -0.80 13.03 5.86
N PHE A 245 -1.69 14.02 5.96
CA PHE A 245 -2.96 13.88 6.64
C PHE A 245 -3.84 12.78 6.04
N VAL A 246 -4.05 12.81 4.72
CA VAL A 246 -4.86 11.79 4.01
C VAL A 246 -4.26 10.40 4.17
N THR A 247 -2.93 10.27 4.01
CA THR A 247 -2.23 8.99 4.20
C THR A 247 -2.42 8.44 5.61
N ALA A 248 -2.33 9.31 6.61
CA ALA A 248 -2.46 8.90 8.00
C ALA A 248 -3.89 8.46 8.36
N VAL A 249 -4.90 9.18 7.86
CA VAL A 249 -6.30 8.83 8.09
C VAL A 249 -6.68 7.55 7.32
N ALA A 250 -6.32 7.46 6.03
CA ALA A 250 -6.61 6.28 5.21
C ALA A 250 -5.93 5.01 5.73
N GLY A 251 -4.68 5.12 6.20
CA GLY A 251 -3.96 3.97 6.78
C GLY A 251 -4.43 3.57 8.18
N PHE A 252 -5.26 4.38 8.84
CA PHE A 252 -5.89 4.01 10.11
C PHE A 252 -7.11 3.10 9.89
N MET A 253 -7.85 3.29 8.79
CA MET A 253 -9.05 2.53 8.45
C MET A 253 -8.70 1.09 8.03
#